data_0c31567be7a978c29ce1edd61d5ec370
#
_entry.id   0c31567be7a978c29ce1edd61d5ec370
#
_cell.length_a   1.000
_cell.length_b   1.000
_cell.length_c   1.000
_cell.angle_alpha   90.00
_cell.angle_beta   90.00
_cell.angle_gamma   90.00
#
_symmetry.space_group_name_H-M   'P 1'
#
loop_
_entity.id
_entity.type
_entity.pdbx_description
1 polymer ?
#
loop_
_entity_poly.entity_id
_entity_poly.type
_entity_poly.pdbx_seq_one_letter_code
_entity_poly.pdbx_strand_id
1 'polypeptide(L)'
;MSAATSTHISTPTPTGEYEGRWRRALAECETRGLDGLLAVSRGASAIDSYADVFYLSGHYGNIGFTPDFQDYWVGRSHSAVLLAPDSEPLLVVDGADYRRDLVGIEDVRFALDFPAAIAGALEERGLARGRIGICGLNVISARVFGLLRDALPGCELLDADDLLEALRVIKSPFELERIRAAAAVGDEVVSTMMEAAIGGGGKVTEAQAVAEGYRVGIAAGVHFFDTSIASGPYSNYFTWNHLPSWSQRVLEPGEIFHADSYGAVEGYLFDFGRTCIVGGDASEEQAALCRGAIDAVEAGIVVVRPGIPASAVFEAVHGHLLAAGLAVDGDEEMDMENASALSIGFPPHGHGFGLGWEWPWILPTEERPLQPGMCLAVEAMPTRAGLGSSYFEQDMIVTEDGCELLTQAQKRWW
;
A
#
# COMPACT_ATOMS: atom_id res chain seq x y z
N MET A 1 31.63 11.96 0.63
CA MET A 1 30.93 11.07 1.56
C MET A 1 30.59 11.86 2.81
N SER A 2 29.42 12.50 2.83
CA SER A 2 28.87 13.16 4.02
C SER A 2 27.68 12.33 4.44
N ALA A 3 27.86 11.51 5.47
CA ALA A 3 26.76 10.80 6.10
C ALA A 3 25.87 11.84 6.77
N ALA A 4 24.77 12.18 6.13
CA ALA A 4 23.66 12.82 6.80
C ALA A 4 23.04 11.74 7.72
N THR A 5 23.47 11.71 8.97
CA THR A 5 22.77 10.99 10.03
C THR A 5 21.45 11.70 10.26
N SER A 6 20.45 11.35 9.44
CA SER A 6 19.06 11.68 9.75
C SER A 6 18.67 10.78 10.93
N THR A 7 18.66 11.37 12.12
CA THR A 7 17.98 10.77 13.27
C THR A 7 16.48 10.94 13.03
N HIS A 8 15.86 10.04 12.26
CA HIS A 8 14.41 9.98 12.16
C HIS A 8 13.84 9.48 13.49
N ILE A 9 13.65 10.41 14.40
CA ILE A 9 12.69 10.20 15.50
C ILE A 9 11.32 10.36 14.83
N SER A 10 10.47 9.35 14.92
CA SER A 10 9.09 9.42 14.43
C SER A 10 8.44 10.71 14.92
N THR A 11 8.03 11.55 14.00
CA THR A 11 7.39 12.82 14.35
C THR A 11 5.91 12.58 14.60
N PRO A 12 5.38 12.91 15.78
CA PRO A 12 3.96 12.74 16.04
C PRO A 12 3.10 13.52 15.04
N THR A 13 1.99 12.91 14.63
CA THR A 13 0.97 13.62 13.84
C THR A 13 0.42 14.78 14.68
N PRO A 14 0.31 16.00 14.12
CA PRO A 14 -0.27 17.13 14.85
C PRO A 14 -1.70 16.83 15.32
N THR A 15 -2.06 17.23 16.53
CA THR A 15 -3.39 17.00 17.11
C THR A 15 -4.50 17.54 16.21
N GLY A 16 -4.34 18.72 15.62
CA GLY A 16 -5.32 19.30 14.69
C GLY A 16 -5.58 18.47 13.42
N GLU A 17 -4.63 17.62 13.00
CA GLU A 17 -4.83 16.69 11.91
C GLU A 17 -5.84 15.59 12.29
N TYR A 18 -5.69 14.98 13.48
CA TYR A 18 -6.65 13.98 13.97
C TYR A 18 -8.03 14.57 14.19
N GLU A 19 -8.14 15.72 14.84
CA GLU A 19 -9.42 16.43 15.05
C GLU A 19 -10.13 16.73 13.72
N GLY A 20 -9.36 17.09 12.68
CA GLY A 20 -9.88 17.29 11.34
C GLY A 20 -10.45 16.00 10.74
N ARG A 21 -9.75 14.87 10.91
CA ARG A 21 -10.17 13.54 10.43
C ARG A 21 -11.43 13.06 11.14
N TRP A 22 -11.49 13.17 12.47
CA TRP A 22 -12.67 12.80 13.26
C TRP A 22 -13.91 13.61 12.86
N ARG A 23 -13.75 14.93 12.69
CA ARG A 23 -14.84 15.80 12.27
C ARG A 23 -15.39 15.43 10.90
N ARG A 24 -14.52 15.15 9.92
CA ARG A 24 -14.94 14.70 8.60
C ARG A 24 -15.64 13.33 8.65
N ALA A 25 -15.11 12.39 9.41
CA ALA A 25 -15.71 11.07 9.58
C ALA A 25 -17.10 11.13 10.21
N LEU A 26 -17.27 11.94 11.26
CA LEU A 26 -18.57 12.15 11.91
C LEU A 26 -19.57 12.87 11.01
N ALA A 27 -19.14 13.86 10.22
CA ALA A 27 -20.00 14.52 9.24
C ALA A 27 -20.50 13.56 8.16
N GLU A 28 -19.66 12.62 7.74
CA GLU A 28 -20.05 11.57 6.80
C GLU A 28 -21.00 10.55 7.45
N CYS A 29 -20.80 10.22 8.74
CA CYS A 29 -21.77 9.41 9.50
C CYS A 29 -23.16 10.07 9.53
N GLU A 30 -23.22 11.37 9.80
CA GLU A 30 -24.48 12.12 9.81
C GLU A 30 -25.17 12.06 8.44
N THR A 31 -24.41 12.24 7.36
CA THR A 31 -24.92 12.16 5.98
C THR A 31 -25.52 10.78 5.66
N ARG A 32 -24.92 9.72 6.19
CA ARG A 32 -25.37 8.32 6.02
C ARG A 32 -26.41 7.86 7.05
N GLY A 33 -26.75 8.73 8.00
CA GLY A 33 -27.68 8.40 9.10
C GLY A 33 -27.14 7.33 10.04
N LEU A 34 -25.82 7.39 10.31
CA LEU A 34 -25.14 6.53 11.28
C LEU A 34 -25.01 7.30 12.61
N ASP A 35 -25.20 6.60 13.72
CA ASP A 35 -25.09 7.17 15.07
C ASP A 35 -23.63 7.19 15.57
N GLY A 36 -22.73 6.49 14.90
CA GLY A 36 -21.30 6.46 15.21
C GLY A 36 -20.51 5.60 14.22
N LEU A 37 -19.20 5.65 14.35
CA LEU A 37 -18.23 4.90 13.52
C LEU A 37 -17.33 4.04 14.39
N LEU A 38 -17.19 2.78 14.03
CA LEU A 38 -16.22 1.85 14.58
C LEU A 38 -15.21 1.49 13.48
N ALA A 39 -14.04 2.12 13.52
CA ALA A 39 -12.93 1.71 12.66
C ALA A 39 -12.17 0.58 13.32
N VAL A 40 -11.94 -0.53 12.60
CA VAL A 40 -11.24 -1.71 13.08
C VAL A 40 -10.01 -1.96 12.22
N SER A 41 -8.90 -2.25 12.85
CA SER A 41 -7.67 -2.70 12.20
C SER A 41 -7.18 -4.00 12.81
N ARG A 42 -6.39 -4.74 12.04
CA ARG A 42 -5.73 -5.95 12.50
C ARG A 42 -4.27 -5.91 12.08
N GLY A 43 -3.37 -6.00 13.05
CA GLY A 43 -1.94 -5.90 12.81
C GLY A 43 -1.40 -6.99 11.88
N ALA A 44 -0.41 -6.63 11.08
CA ALA A 44 0.46 -7.49 10.27
C ALA A 44 -0.25 -8.52 9.36
N SER A 45 -1.47 -8.26 8.89
CA SER A 45 -2.21 -9.22 8.04
C SER A 45 -2.20 -8.86 6.55
N ALA A 46 -2.24 -7.59 6.20
CA ALA A 46 -2.16 -7.08 4.85
C ALA A 46 -1.59 -5.65 4.87
N ILE A 47 -1.22 -5.15 3.70
CA ILE A 47 -0.58 -3.83 3.55
C ILE A 47 -1.47 -2.68 4.04
N ASP A 48 -2.78 -2.81 3.95
CA ASP A 48 -3.78 -1.81 4.33
C ASP A 48 -4.50 -2.11 5.66
N SER A 49 -4.25 -3.26 6.28
CA SER A 49 -5.03 -3.75 7.42
C SER A 49 -4.93 -2.88 8.67
N TYR A 50 -3.97 -1.98 8.76
CA TYR A 50 -3.80 -1.03 9.85
C TYR A 50 -4.37 0.36 9.54
N ALA A 51 -4.70 0.65 8.30
CA ALA A 51 -4.87 1.99 7.77
C ALA A 51 -5.93 2.82 8.49
N ASP A 52 -7.11 2.27 8.76
CA ASP A 52 -8.24 3.02 9.33
C ASP A 52 -7.99 3.47 10.77
N VAL A 53 -7.50 2.56 11.62
CA VAL A 53 -7.17 2.91 12.99
C VAL A 53 -5.96 3.84 13.04
N PHE A 54 -4.95 3.59 12.19
CA PHE A 54 -3.78 4.47 12.11
C PHE A 54 -4.17 5.88 11.65
N TYR A 55 -5.01 6.01 10.63
CA TYR A 55 -5.53 7.28 10.14
C TYR A 55 -6.19 8.10 11.25
N LEU A 56 -7.00 7.46 12.08
CA LEU A 56 -7.76 8.12 13.13
C LEU A 56 -6.98 8.33 14.43
N SER A 57 -5.90 7.59 14.68
CA SER A 57 -5.25 7.58 15.99
C SER A 57 -3.72 7.59 15.99
N GLY A 58 -3.06 7.24 14.89
CA GLY A 58 -1.61 6.96 14.85
C GLY A 58 -1.20 5.64 15.50
N HIS A 59 -2.17 4.83 15.97
CA HIS A 59 -1.86 3.54 16.55
C HIS A 59 -1.58 2.49 15.47
N TYR A 60 -0.48 1.77 15.63
CA TYR A 60 -0.12 0.62 14.83
C TYR A 60 0.08 -0.61 15.72
N GLY A 61 -0.76 -1.63 15.54
CA GLY A 61 -0.64 -2.92 16.20
C GLY A 61 0.18 -3.89 15.33
N ASN A 62 1.30 -4.40 15.83
CA ASN A 62 2.23 -5.25 15.06
C ASN A 62 2.14 -6.74 15.38
N ILE A 63 1.26 -7.20 16.29
CA ILE A 63 1.24 -8.60 16.74
C ILE A 63 0.18 -9.40 15.95
N GLY A 64 0.24 -9.36 14.63
CA GLY A 64 -0.74 -10.02 13.75
C GLY A 64 -0.67 -11.54 13.67
N PHE A 65 0.45 -12.12 14.11
CA PHE A 65 0.71 -13.56 14.01
C PHE A 65 0.29 -14.37 15.23
N THR A 66 -0.20 -13.73 16.29
CA THR A 66 -0.56 -14.45 17.52
C THR A 66 -2.06 -14.77 17.51
N PRO A 67 -2.45 -16.05 17.57
CA PRO A 67 -3.86 -16.43 17.64
C PRO A 67 -4.47 -16.06 18.98
N ASP A 68 -5.81 -16.09 19.06
CA ASP A 68 -6.53 -15.99 20.31
C ASP A 68 -6.14 -17.13 21.27
N PHE A 69 -6.06 -16.81 22.55
CA PHE A 69 -5.84 -17.81 23.61
C PHE A 69 -7.18 -18.26 24.19
N GLN A 70 -7.92 -19.07 23.44
CA GLN A 70 -9.25 -19.56 23.82
C GLN A 70 -10.18 -18.40 24.25
N ASP A 71 -10.66 -18.44 25.50
CA ASP A 71 -11.53 -17.41 26.07
C ASP A 71 -10.78 -16.45 27.02
N TYR A 72 -9.47 -16.61 27.14
CA TYR A 72 -8.64 -15.74 27.98
C TYR A 72 -8.19 -14.46 27.27
N TRP A 73 -7.91 -14.54 25.98
CA TRP A 73 -7.53 -13.39 25.18
C TRP A 73 -8.19 -13.48 23.80
N VAL A 74 -9.25 -12.73 23.62
CA VAL A 74 -10.13 -12.79 22.44
C VAL A 74 -9.96 -11.54 21.58
N GLY A 75 -9.79 -11.72 20.30
CA GLY A 75 -9.60 -10.61 19.34
C GLY A 75 -8.18 -10.08 19.33
N ARG A 76 -7.17 -10.94 19.56
CA ARG A 76 -5.76 -10.54 19.44
C ARG A 76 -5.44 -9.95 18.08
N SER A 77 -4.51 -9.01 18.10
CA SER A 77 -4.07 -8.23 16.94
C SER A 77 -5.08 -7.22 16.43
N HIS A 78 -6.30 -7.17 17.01
CA HIS A 78 -7.26 -6.16 16.65
C HIS A 78 -7.06 -4.90 17.49
N SER A 79 -7.31 -3.77 16.86
CA SER A 79 -7.48 -2.48 17.51
C SER A 79 -8.68 -1.77 16.89
N ALA A 80 -9.30 -0.85 17.64
CA ALA A 80 -10.43 -0.11 17.11
C ALA A 80 -10.47 1.32 17.62
N VAL A 81 -10.91 2.23 16.75
CA VAL A 81 -11.31 3.58 17.13
C VAL A 81 -12.82 3.69 17.07
N LEU A 82 -13.43 4.11 18.16
CA LEU A 82 -14.85 4.47 18.23
C LEU A 82 -15.00 5.98 18.19
N LEU A 83 -15.70 6.48 17.18
CA LEU A 83 -16.13 7.87 17.07
C LEU A 83 -17.65 7.94 17.25
N ALA A 84 -18.09 8.89 18.09
CA ALA A 84 -19.52 9.17 18.28
C ALA A 84 -19.72 10.68 18.46
N PRO A 85 -20.86 11.24 18.03
CA PRO A 85 -21.22 12.61 18.31
C PRO A 85 -21.15 12.92 19.80
N ASP A 86 -20.73 14.13 20.15
CA ASP A 86 -20.67 14.64 21.54
C ASP A 86 -19.87 13.76 22.53
N SER A 87 -18.98 12.93 22.01
CA SER A 87 -18.12 12.05 22.81
C SER A 87 -16.66 12.16 22.36
N GLU A 88 -15.74 12.04 23.33
CA GLU A 88 -14.32 11.93 23.00
C GLU A 88 -14.03 10.62 22.25
N PRO A 89 -13.14 10.64 21.25
CA PRO A 89 -12.70 9.44 20.58
C PRO A 89 -12.12 8.41 21.55
N LEU A 90 -12.41 7.14 21.30
CA LEU A 90 -11.86 6.04 22.09
C LEU A 90 -11.02 5.12 21.20
N LEU A 91 -9.84 4.77 21.67
CA LEU A 91 -9.01 3.71 21.09
C LEU A 91 -9.02 2.47 22.00
N VAL A 92 -9.41 1.33 21.46
CA VAL A 92 -9.27 0.03 22.13
C VAL A 92 -8.10 -0.72 21.48
N VAL A 93 -7.18 -1.22 22.34
CA VAL A 93 -5.97 -1.94 21.91
C VAL A 93 -5.87 -3.30 22.59
N ASP A 94 -5.24 -4.24 21.91
CA ASP A 94 -4.99 -5.60 22.43
C ASP A 94 -3.66 -5.75 23.20
N GLY A 95 -2.86 -4.69 23.26
CA GLY A 95 -1.57 -4.65 23.98
C GLY A 95 -1.40 -3.33 24.75
N ALA A 96 -0.87 -3.41 25.96
CA ALA A 96 -0.64 -2.24 26.81
C ALA A 96 0.68 -1.50 26.48
N ASP A 97 1.50 -2.06 25.61
CA ASP A 97 2.86 -1.62 25.24
C ASP A 97 2.93 -0.79 23.96
N TYR A 98 1.86 -0.04 23.64
CA TYR A 98 1.82 0.84 22.48
C TYR A 98 2.64 2.13 22.68
N ARG A 99 3.02 2.74 21.56
CA ARG A 99 3.75 4.03 21.51
C ARG A 99 2.81 5.19 21.85
N ARG A 100 2.66 5.45 23.14
CA ARG A 100 1.77 6.50 23.68
C ARG A 100 2.08 7.89 23.13
N ASP A 101 3.34 8.15 22.81
CA ASP A 101 3.83 9.41 22.25
C ASP A 101 3.42 9.65 20.78
N LEU A 102 2.95 8.60 20.07
CA LEU A 102 2.50 8.67 18.68
C LEU A 102 0.96 8.64 18.55
N VAL A 103 0.26 8.26 19.63
CA VAL A 103 -1.20 8.13 19.62
C VAL A 103 -1.87 9.47 19.94
N GLY A 104 -2.75 9.94 19.04
CA GLY A 104 -3.47 11.19 19.16
C GLY A 104 -4.79 11.13 19.95
N ILE A 105 -5.18 9.96 20.48
CA ILE A 105 -6.38 9.74 21.28
C ILE A 105 -6.00 9.60 22.76
N GLU A 106 -6.69 10.34 23.64
CA GLU A 106 -6.41 10.31 25.07
C GLU A 106 -7.06 9.12 25.80
N ASP A 107 -8.33 8.78 25.45
CA ASP A 107 -9.03 7.61 26.01
C ASP A 107 -8.56 6.34 25.30
N VAL A 108 -7.54 5.67 25.85
CA VAL A 108 -7.00 4.43 25.33
C VAL A 108 -7.25 3.30 26.34
N ARG A 109 -7.90 2.25 25.89
CA ARG A 109 -8.28 1.09 26.74
C ARG A 109 -7.63 -0.19 26.23
N PHE A 110 -6.86 -0.83 27.12
CA PHE A 110 -6.37 -2.18 26.86
C PHE A 110 -7.47 -3.21 27.20
N ALA A 111 -7.67 -4.18 26.33
CA ALA A 111 -8.66 -5.23 26.52
C ALA A 111 -8.14 -6.62 26.19
N LEU A 112 -8.34 -7.57 27.11
CA LEU A 112 -8.13 -9.01 26.84
C LEU A 112 -9.30 -9.64 26.07
N ASP A 113 -10.50 -9.07 26.23
CA ASP A 113 -11.70 -9.42 25.48
C ASP A 113 -12.10 -8.20 24.64
N PHE A 114 -11.58 -8.15 23.42
CA PHE A 114 -11.77 -7.03 22.51
C PHE A 114 -13.26 -6.82 22.14
N PRO A 115 -14.03 -7.86 21.75
CA PRO A 115 -15.46 -7.71 21.47
C PRO A 115 -16.26 -7.15 22.65
N ALA A 116 -16.01 -7.67 23.86
CA ALA A 116 -16.70 -7.22 25.07
C ALA A 116 -16.35 -5.77 25.40
N ALA A 117 -15.09 -5.35 25.22
CA ALA A 117 -14.67 -3.97 25.44
C ALA A 117 -15.36 -2.99 24.48
N ILE A 118 -15.48 -3.35 23.19
CA ILE A 118 -16.21 -2.55 22.20
C ILE A 118 -17.70 -2.48 22.57
N ALA A 119 -18.33 -3.59 22.90
CA ALA A 119 -19.73 -3.63 23.29
C ALA A 119 -19.99 -2.73 24.51
N GLY A 120 -19.17 -2.83 25.56
CA GLY A 120 -19.24 -1.98 26.74
C GLY A 120 -19.05 -0.49 26.42
N ALA A 121 -18.13 -0.16 25.53
CA ALA A 121 -17.89 1.21 25.10
C ALA A 121 -19.09 1.80 24.33
N LEU A 122 -19.77 1.00 23.52
CA LEU A 122 -21.01 1.41 22.83
C LEU A 122 -22.17 1.58 23.82
N GLU A 123 -22.29 0.69 24.82
CA GLU A 123 -23.28 0.83 25.89
C GLU A 123 -23.07 2.09 26.73
N GLU A 124 -21.84 2.37 27.14
CA GLU A 124 -21.47 3.58 27.91
C GLU A 124 -21.84 4.87 27.18
N ARG A 125 -21.80 4.86 25.84
CA ARG A 125 -22.16 6.00 24.98
C ARG A 125 -23.62 6.01 24.54
N GLY A 126 -24.44 5.07 25.02
CA GLY A 126 -25.85 4.97 24.67
C GLY A 126 -26.10 4.46 23.24
N LEU A 127 -25.10 3.86 22.60
CA LEU A 127 -25.13 3.41 21.22
C LEU A 127 -25.44 1.93 21.03
N ALA A 128 -25.71 1.17 22.11
CA ALA A 128 -26.01 -0.27 22.06
C ALA A 128 -27.25 -0.65 21.22
N ARG A 129 -28.02 0.35 20.79
CA ARG A 129 -29.20 0.21 19.90
C ARG A 129 -29.11 1.14 18.69
N GLY A 130 -27.93 1.71 18.45
CA GLY A 130 -27.67 2.63 17.36
C GLY A 130 -27.34 1.92 16.05
N ARG A 131 -27.23 2.74 15.02
CA ARG A 131 -26.74 2.36 13.69
C ARG A 131 -25.27 2.73 13.60
N ILE A 132 -24.39 1.73 13.71
CA ILE A 132 -22.94 1.92 13.76
C ILE A 132 -22.31 1.48 12.45
N GLY A 133 -21.65 2.42 11.77
CA GLY A 133 -20.82 2.10 10.61
C GLY A 133 -19.54 1.40 11.05
N ILE A 134 -19.19 0.30 10.41
CA ILE A 134 -17.93 -0.41 10.64
C ILE A 134 -17.03 -0.21 9.42
N CYS A 135 -15.85 0.38 9.63
CA CYS A 135 -14.74 0.37 8.68
C CYS A 135 -13.76 -0.71 9.13
N GLY A 136 -13.34 -1.56 8.20
CA GLY A 136 -12.45 -2.71 8.45
C GLY A 136 -13.19 -4.06 8.48
N LEU A 137 -14.33 -4.19 7.79
CA LEU A 137 -15.01 -5.49 7.63
C LEU A 137 -14.16 -6.49 6.85
N ASN A 138 -13.29 -6.02 5.97
CA ASN A 138 -12.30 -6.82 5.25
C ASN A 138 -11.16 -7.37 6.14
N VAL A 139 -10.94 -6.79 7.33
CA VAL A 139 -9.83 -7.16 8.22
C VAL A 139 -10.28 -7.77 9.55
N ILE A 140 -11.47 -7.43 10.05
CA ILE A 140 -11.99 -8.01 11.28
C ILE A 140 -12.23 -9.50 11.09
N SER A 141 -11.75 -10.32 12.04
CA SER A 141 -12.00 -11.76 11.93
C SER A 141 -13.50 -12.07 12.08
N ALA A 142 -14.01 -13.04 11.32
CA ALA A 142 -15.41 -13.47 11.41
C ALA A 142 -15.82 -13.87 12.83
N ARG A 143 -14.89 -14.44 13.61
CA ARG A 143 -15.11 -14.77 15.03
C ARG A 143 -15.35 -13.50 15.86
N VAL A 144 -14.48 -12.52 15.75
CA VAL A 144 -14.58 -11.24 16.50
C VAL A 144 -15.85 -10.51 16.13
N PHE A 145 -16.16 -10.43 14.82
CA PHE A 145 -17.39 -9.80 14.34
C PHE A 145 -18.65 -10.52 14.86
N GLY A 146 -18.65 -11.87 14.85
CA GLY A 146 -19.75 -12.67 15.40
C GLY A 146 -19.97 -12.42 16.89
N LEU A 147 -18.90 -12.40 17.68
CA LEU A 147 -18.98 -12.12 19.12
C LEU A 147 -19.46 -10.70 19.42
N LEU A 148 -19.01 -9.71 18.65
CA LEU A 148 -19.47 -8.32 18.77
C LEU A 148 -20.97 -8.21 18.48
N ARG A 149 -21.43 -8.80 17.39
CA ARG A 149 -22.85 -8.83 17.03
C ARG A 149 -23.72 -9.52 18.11
N ASP A 150 -23.22 -10.65 18.66
CA ASP A 150 -23.96 -11.40 19.68
C ASP A 150 -24.02 -10.63 21.01
N ALA A 151 -22.99 -9.82 21.33
CA ALA A 151 -22.97 -8.95 22.51
C ALA A 151 -23.91 -7.72 22.36
N LEU A 152 -24.24 -7.34 21.13
CA LEU A 152 -25.03 -6.13 20.82
C LEU A 152 -26.28 -6.45 19.98
N PRO A 153 -27.21 -7.29 20.47
CA PRO A 153 -28.33 -7.79 19.66
C PRO A 153 -29.32 -6.67 19.24
N GLY A 154 -29.22 -5.49 19.82
CA GLY A 154 -30.06 -4.33 19.46
C GLY A 154 -29.38 -3.31 18.58
N CYS A 155 -28.09 -3.46 18.29
CA CYS A 155 -27.28 -2.57 17.49
C CYS A 155 -27.30 -3.01 16.02
N GLU A 156 -27.45 -2.07 15.12
CA GLU A 156 -27.32 -2.31 13.68
C GLU A 156 -25.87 -2.01 13.27
N LEU A 157 -25.11 -3.06 13.00
CA LEU A 157 -23.72 -2.98 12.54
C LEU A 157 -23.70 -2.97 11.01
N LEU A 158 -23.32 -1.86 10.41
CA LEU A 158 -23.44 -1.60 8.97
C LEU A 158 -22.04 -1.50 8.33
N ASP A 159 -21.93 -2.01 7.11
CA ASP A 159 -20.74 -1.81 6.29
C ASP A 159 -20.53 -0.32 5.98
N ALA A 160 -19.34 0.17 6.27
CA ALA A 160 -18.91 1.53 6.02
C ALA A 160 -17.42 1.60 5.59
N ASP A 161 -16.87 0.50 5.03
CA ASP A 161 -15.47 0.42 4.61
C ASP A 161 -15.10 1.58 3.67
N ASP A 162 -16.02 1.92 2.73
CA ASP A 162 -15.84 3.02 1.79
C ASP A 162 -15.80 4.42 2.44
N LEU A 163 -16.27 4.59 3.68
CA LEU A 163 -16.32 5.89 4.33
C LEU A 163 -14.91 6.44 4.62
N LEU A 164 -14.07 5.66 5.30
CA LEU A 164 -12.70 6.10 5.62
C LEU A 164 -11.79 6.03 4.39
N GLU A 165 -11.99 5.07 3.50
CA GLU A 165 -11.26 5.02 2.24
C GLU A 165 -11.45 6.32 1.45
N ALA A 166 -12.70 6.79 1.27
CA ALA A 166 -13.00 8.04 0.59
C ALA A 166 -12.34 9.27 1.24
N LEU A 167 -12.19 9.28 2.57
CA LEU A 167 -11.52 10.37 3.29
C LEU A 167 -9.98 10.32 3.17
N ARG A 168 -9.40 9.14 2.99
CA ARG A 168 -7.96 8.93 2.84
C ARG A 168 -7.45 9.21 1.44
N VAL A 169 -8.29 9.01 0.43
CA VAL A 169 -7.91 9.17 -0.98
C VAL A 169 -7.36 10.56 -1.29
N ILE A 170 -7.93 11.61 -0.70
CA ILE A 170 -7.42 12.99 -0.83
C ILE A 170 -6.54 13.30 0.37
N LYS A 171 -5.24 13.33 0.14
CA LYS A 171 -4.23 13.53 1.17
C LYS A 171 -4.18 14.98 1.63
N SER A 172 -4.05 15.16 2.95
CA SER A 172 -3.73 16.46 3.52
C SER A 172 -2.31 16.90 3.18
N PRO A 173 -1.96 18.18 3.32
CA PRO A 173 -0.57 18.64 3.16
C PRO A 173 0.43 17.90 4.05
N PHE A 174 0.01 17.54 5.28
CA PHE A 174 0.82 16.73 6.20
C PHE A 174 1.08 15.33 5.65
N GLU A 175 0.06 14.67 5.12
CA GLU A 175 0.17 13.33 4.53
C GLU A 175 1.05 13.34 3.28
N LEU A 176 0.90 14.34 2.41
CA LEU A 176 1.73 14.51 1.21
C LEU A 176 3.21 14.71 1.54
N GLU A 177 3.53 15.42 2.62
CA GLU A 177 4.93 15.56 3.09
C GLU A 177 5.51 14.20 3.52
N ARG A 178 4.72 13.37 4.22
CA ARG A 178 5.11 12.03 4.63
C ARG A 178 5.33 11.09 3.45
N ILE A 179 4.43 11.13 2.49
CA ILE A 179 4.54 10.32 1.26
C ILE A 179 5.78 10.72 0.45
N ARG A 180 6.10 12.03 0.33
CA ARG A 180 7.35 12.48 -0.30
C ARG A 180 8.60 11.95 0.42
N ALA A 181 8.57 11.95 1.75
CA ALA A 181 9.68 11.40 2.54
C ALA A 181 9.81 9.89 2.37
N ALA A 182 8.70 9.16 2.32
CA ALA A 182 8.68 7.72 2.07
C ALA A 182 9.22 7.38 0.67
N ALA A 183 8.77 8.08 -0.37
CA ALA A 183 9.25 7.89 -1.74
C ALA A 183 10.76 8.14 -1.88
N ALA A 184 11.29 9.16 -1.21
CA ALA A 184 12.74 9.43 -1.21
C ALA A 184 13.56 8.29 -0.58
N VAL A 185 13.03 7.64 0.46
CA VAL A 185 13.65 6.44 1.04
C VAL A 185 13.51 5.24 0.10
N GLY A 186 12.34 5.08 -0.53
CA GLY A 186 12.11 4.06 -1.54
C GLY A 186 13.09 4.14 -2.71
N ASP A 187 13.38 5.36 -3.18
CA ASP A 187 14.40 5.61 -4.23
C ASP A 187 15.78 5.04 -3.84
N GLU A 188 16.20 5.24 -2.60
CA GLU A 188 17.47 4.70 -2.09
C GLU A 188 17.44 3.18 -1.98
N VAL A 189 16.32 2.62 -1.51
CA VAL A 189 16.12 1.17 -1.37
C VAL A 189 16.20 0.48 -2.73
N VAL A 190 15.40 0.89 -3.69
CA VAL A 190 15.32 0.26 -5.02
C VAL A 190 16.61 0.47 -5.80
N SER A 191 17.19 1.68 -5.77
CA SER A 191 18.49 1.95 -6.41
C SER A 191 19.60 1.04 -5.87
N THR A 192 19.65 0.84 -4.55
CA THR A 192 20.65 -0.04 -3.92
C THR A 192 20.47 -1.50 -4.35
N MET A 193 19.22 -1.98 -4.48
CA MET A 193 18.95 -3.34 -5.01
C MET A 193 19.44 -3.49 -6.45
N MET A 194 19.14 -2.51 -7.31
CA MET A 194 19.57 -2.52 -8.72
C MET A 194 21.10 -2.49 -8.83
N GLU A 195 21.79 -1.63 -8.07
CA GLU A 195 23.26 -1.56 -8.05
C GLU A 195 23.88 -2.88 -7.60
N ALA A 196 23.32 -3.52 -6.56
CA ALA A 196 23.78 -4.81 -6.07
C ALA A 196 23.62 -5.92 -7.12
N ALA A 197 22.49 -5.94 -7.82
CA ALA A 197 22.23 -6.92 -8.88
C ALA A 197 23.16 -6.72 -10.07
N ILE A 198 23.36 -5.49 -10.54
CA ILE A 198 24.28 -5.17 -11.66
C ILE A 198 25.72 -5.51 -11.32
N GLY A 199 26.21 -5.05 -10.17
CA GLY A 199 27.61 -5.25 -9.75
C GLY A 199 27.95 -6.67 -9.33
N GLY A 200 26.94 -7.49 -9.03
CA GLY A 200 27.09 -8.80 -8.43
C GLY A 200 27.02 -9.98 -9.40
N GLY A 201 26.92 -9.76 -10.71
CA GLY A 201 26.70 -10.83 -11.70
C GLY A 201 27.59 -12.05 -11.54
N GLY A 202 26.97 -13.23 -11.42
CA GLY A 202 27.63 -14.51 -11.15
C GLY A 202 28.13 -14.71 -9.71
N LYS A 203 27.84 -13.80 -8.78
CA LYS A 203 28.35 -13.84 -7.38
C LYS A 203 27.29 -13.49 -6.34
N VAL A 204 26.24 -12.77 -6.72
CA VAL A 204 25.19 -12.29 -5.83
C VAL A 204 23.91 -13.05 -6.11
N THR A 205 23.20 -13.45 -5.06
CA THR A 205 21.88 -14.07 -5.19
C THR A 205 20.77 -13.00 -5.17
N GLU A 206 19.57 -13.36 -5.61
CA GLU A 206 18.37 -12.51 -5.45
C GLU A 206 18.24 -12.03 -4.01
N ALA A 207 18.30 -12.94 -3.03
CA ALA A 207 18.23 -12.63 -1.61
C ALA A 207 19.31 -11.62 -1.16
N GLN A 208 20.51 -11.70 -1.71
CA GLN A 208 21.59 -10.75 -1.36
C GLN A 208 21.35 -9.37 -1.95
N ALA A 209 20.82 -9.27 -3.18
CA ALA A 209 20.45 -8.00 -3.78
C ALA A 209 19.34 -7.29 -2.96
N VAL A 210 18.29 -8.03 -2.58
CA VAL A 210 17.22 -7.54 -1.71
C VAL A 210 17.77 -7.11 -0.34
N ALA A 211 18.65 -7.91 0.25
CA ALA A 211 19.23 -7.60 1.56
C ALA A 211 19.97 -6.25 1.60
N GLU A 212 20.64 -5.84 0.50
CA GLU A 212 21.27 -4.53 0.43
C GLU A 212 20.25 -3.38 0.46
N GLY A 213 19.15 -3.49 -0.29
CA GLY A 213 18.04 -2.51 -0.22
C GLY A 213 17.39 -2.49 1.17
N TYR A 214 17.13 -3.66 1.75
CA TYR A 214 16.58 -3.76 3.11
C TYR A 214 17.49 -3.13 4.15
N ARG A 215 18.78 -3.30 4.02
CA ARG A 215 19.77 -2.69 4.94
C ARG A 215 19.65 -1.16 4.99
N VAL A 216 19.52 -0.50 3.84
CA VAL A 216 19.36 0.97 3.81
C VAL A 216 17.97 1.38 4.26
N GLY A 217 16.93 0.68 3.84
CA GLY A 217 15.56 0.98 4.23
C GLY A 217 15.33 0.80 5.74
N ILE A 218 15.79 -0.29 6.35
CA ILE A 218 15.68 -0.50 7.80
C ILE A 218 16.44 0.58 8.57
N ALA A 219 17.62 0.99 8.09
CA ALA A 219 18.39 2.08 8.69
C ALA A 219 17.67 3.44 8.59
N ALA A 220 16.82 3.63 7.59
CA ALA A 220 15.96 4.80 7.39
C ALA A 220 14.58 4.69 8.07
N GLY A 221 14.30 3.60 8.77
CA GLY A 221 13.04 3.40 9.51
C GLY A 221 11.89 2.79 8.71
N VAL A 222 12.19 2.12 7.59
CA VAL A 222 11.17 1.43 6.79
C VAL A 222 10.62 0.22 7.52
N HIS A 223 9.31 0.11 7.56
CA HIS A 223 8.61 -1.15 7.74
C HIS A 223 8.33 -1.75 6.37
N PHE A 224 9.05 -2.79 5.98
CA PHE A 224 8.80 -3.47 4.71
C PHE A 224 7.57 -4.37 4.82
N PHE A 225 6.71 -4.32 3.82
CA PHE A 225 5.63 -5.29 3.65
C PHE A 225 6.14 -6.48 2.83
N ASP A 226 6.72 -6.23 1.67
CA ASP A 226 7.41 -7.25 0.86
C ASP A 226 8.31 -6.56 -0.19
N THR A 227 9.00 -7.37 -0.97
CA THR A 227 9.63 -7.01 -2.24
C THR A 227 9.40 -8.16 -3.22
N SER A 228 8.57 -7.91 -4.20
CA SER A 228 8.29 -8.87 -5.27
C SER A 228 9.41 -8.82 -6.29
N ILE A 229 10.07 -9.94 -6.51
CA ILE A 229 11.20 -9.99 -7.44
C ILE A 229 11.08 -11.17 -8.39
N ALA A 230 11.78 -11.07 -9.54
CA ALA A 230 12.09 -12.22 -10.36
C ALA A 230 13.33 -11.96 -11.21
N SER A 231 14.00 -13.04 -11.64
CA SER A 231 15.21 -12.94 -12.46
C SER A 231 15.33 -14.06 -13.48
N GLY A 232 16.06 -13.79 -14.54
CA GLY A 232 16.43 -14.74 -15.58
C GLY A 232 15.22 -15.47 -16.17
N PRO A 233 15.21 -16.81 -16.18
CA PRO A 233 14.12 -17.60 -16.77
C PRO A 233 12.80 -17.48 -16.02
N TYR A 234 12.79 -16.88 -14.83
CA TYR A 234 11.60 -16.66 -14.00
C TYR A 234 11.13 -15.21 -14.02
N SER A 235 11.75 -14.34 -14.80
CA SER A 235 11.42 -12.92 -14.85
C SER A 235 10.01 -12.60 -15.36
N ASN A 236 9.29 -13.57 -15.90
CA ASN A 236 7.87 -13.45 -16.28
C ASN A 236 6.92 -13.39 -15.07
N TYR A 237 7.42 -13.72 -13.89
CA TYR A 237 6.61 -13.87 -12.69
C TYR A 237 7.01 -12.84 -11.64
N PHE A 238 6.03 -12.41 -10.84
CA PHE A 238 6.30 -11.97 -9.50
C PHE A 238 6.25 -13.14 -8.53
N THR A 239 7.08 -13.11 -7.51
CA THR A 239 7.18 -14.22 -6.56
C THR A 239 6.25 -14.07 -5.35
N TRP A 240 5.10 -13.40 -5.51
CA TRP A 240 4.14 -13.17 -4.43
C TRP A 240 3.63 -14.44 -3.72
N ASN A 241 3.64 -15.56 -4.44
CA ASN A 241 3.20 -16.83 -3.87
C ASN A 241 4.36 -17.66 -3.27
N HIS A 242 5.50 -17.03 -3.02
CA HIS A 242 6.64 -17.62 -2.34
C HIS A 242 6.84 -17.02 -0.95
N LEU A 243 7.48 -17.76 -0.06
CA LEU A 243 7.85 -17.30 1.26
C LEU A 243 9.29 -17.74 1.56
N PRO A 244 10.24 -16.81 1.57
CA PRO A 244 10.13 -15.39 1.17
C PRO A 244 9.99 -15.18 -0.34
N SER A 245 9.68 -13.95 -0.76
CA SER A 245 9.50 -13.58 -2.18
C SER A 245 10.81 -13.62 -3.00
N TRP A 246 11.94 -13.80 -2.39
CA TRP A 246 13.26 -13.92 -3.01
C TRP A 246 13.88 -15.29 -2.79
N SER A 247 14.76 -15.71 -3.72
CA SER A 247 15.43 -17.01 -3.68
C SER A 247 16.94 -16.89 -3.44
N GLN A 248 17.60 -18.04 -3.28
CA GLN A 248 19.06 -18.14 -3.25
C GLN A 248 19.66 -18.33 -4.66
N ARG A 249 18.86 -18.11 -5.71
CA ARG A 249 19.34 -18.18 -7.08
C ARG A 249 20.41 -17.12 -7.32
N VAL A 250 21.53 -17.53 -7.91
CA VAL A 250 22.60 -16.61 -8.31
C VAL A 250 22.15 -15.85 -9.56
N LEU A 251 22.34 -14.53 -9.57
CA LEU A 251 22.07 -13.67 -10.71
C LEU A 251 23.18 -13.82 -11.74
N GLU A 252 22.85 -14.30 -12.94
CA GLU A 252 23.83 -14.50 -14.00
C GLU A 252 23.94 -13.27 -14.91
N PRO A 253 25.15 -12.91 -15.38
CA PRO A 253 25.34 -11.78 -16.29
C PRO A 253 24.46 -11.88 -17.55
N GLY A 254 23.84 -10.79 -17.96
CA GLY A 254 22.95 -10.69 -19.11
C GLY A 254 21.49 -11.07 -18.83
N GLU A 255 21.16 -11.51 -17.62
CA GLU A 255 19.77 -11.78 -17.23
C GLU A 255 19.01 -10.52 -16.87
N ILE A 256 17.70 -10.55 -17.10
CA ILE A 256 16.78 -9.56 -16.55
C ILE A 256 16.61 -9.84 -15.05
N PHE A 257 16.71 -8.80 -14.23
CA PHE A 257 16.30 -8.79 -12.84
C PHE A 257 15.37 -7.61 -12.63
N HIS A 258 14.20 -7.84 -12.05
CA HIS A 258 13.31 -6.76 -11.60
C HIS A 258 12.92 -6.95 -10.15
N ALA A 259 12.69 -5.85 -9.50
CA ALA A 259 12.21 -5.78 -8.13
C ALA A 259 11.15 -4.68 -8.04
N ASP A 260 10.06 -5.03 -7.40
CA ASP A 260 9.00 -4.15 -6.98
C ASP A 260 9.00 -4.17 -5.45
N SER A 261 9.25 -3.02 -4.82
CA SER A 261 9.44 -2.92 -3.38
C SER A 261 8.46 -1.94 -2.77
N TYR A 262 7.75 -2.41 -1.77
CA TYR A 262 6.78 -1.62 -1.04
C TYR A 262 6.97 -1.71 0.47
N GLY A 263 6.89 -0.55 1.09
CA GLY A 263 7.11 -0.38 2.52
C GLY A 263 6.57 0.94 3.01
N ALA A 264 6.53 1.10 4.33
CA ALA A 264 6.06 2.32 4.95
C ALA A 264 7.14 3.01 5.79
N VAL A 265 7.21 4.33 5.66
CA VAL A 265 7.95 5.21 6.57
C VAL A 265 6.94 6.03 7.35
N GLU A 266 6.97 5.90 8.67
CA GLU A 266 5.98 6.56 9.55
C GLU A 266 4.51 6.30 9.16
N GLY A 267 4.23 5.11 8.62
CA GLY A 267 2.90 4.65 8.22
C GLY A 267 2.52 4.95 6.77
N TYR A 268 3.23 5.81 6.05
CA TYR A 268 2.92 6.15 4.65
C TYR A 268 3.80 5.38 3.69
N LEU A 269 3.20 4.89 2.59
CA LEU A 269 3.86 4.01 1.63
C LEU A 269 4.81 4.75 0.68
N PHE A 270 5.82 4.02 0.25
CA PHE A 270 6.36 4.06 -1.10
C PHE A 270 6.07 2.71 -1.77
N ASP A 271 5.89 2.72 -3.07
CA ASP A 271 5.52 1.53 -3.85
C ASP A 271 5.97 1.69 -5.29
N PHE A 272 7.14 1.17 -5.63
CA PHE A 272 7.58 1.19 -7.02
C PHE A 272 8.71 0.22 -7.30
N GLY A 273 8.83 -0.14 -8.58
CA GLY A 273 9.83 -1.08 -9.03
C GLY A 273 10.65 -0.64 -10.23
N ARG A 274 11.74 -1.38 -10.42
CA ARG A 274 12.71 -1.18 -11.50
C ARG A 274 13.17 -2.50 -12.07
N THR A 275 13.66 -2.42 -13.29
CA THR A 275 14.33 -3.52 -13.98
C THR A 275 15.75 -3.16 -14.31
N CYS A 276 16.69 -4.09 -14.06
CA CYS A 276 18.05 -3.99 -14.54
C CYS A 276 18.45 -5.21 -15.38
N ILE A 277 19.54 -5.06 -16.13
CA ILE A 277 20.25 -6.18 -16.74
C ILE A 277 21.47 -6.47 -15.90
N VAL A 278 21.58 -7.69 -15.39
CA VAL A 278 22.69 -8.13 -14.55
C VAL A 278 24.00 -7.99 -15.31
N GLY A 279 24.97 -7.26 -14.74
CA GLY A 279 26.23 -6.91 -15.44
C GLY A 279 26.15 -5.66 -16.31
N GLY A 280 24.97 -5.09 -16.55
CA GLY A 280 24.79 -3.79 -17.19
C GLY A 280 24.74 -3.78 -18.73
N ASP A 281 24.95 -4.90 -19.41
CA ASP A 281 24.97 -4.98 -20.87
C ASP A 281 23.68 -5.63 -21.41
N ALA A 282 22.72 -4.82 -21.85
CA ALA A 282 21.48 -5.29 -22.46
C ALA A 282 21.67 -5.67 -23.93
N SER A 283 21.02 -6.77 -24.36
CA SER A 283 20.78 -7.00 -25.80
C SER A 283 19.83 -5.93 -26.36
N GLU A 284 19.79 -5.79 -27.70
CA GLU A 284 18.84 -4.86 -28.34
C GLU A 284 17.39 -5.18 -27.99
N GLU A 285 17.04 -6.47 -27.89
CA GLU A 285 15.69 -6.92 -27.54
C GLU A 285 15.34 -6.62 -26.09
N GLN A 286 16.26 -6.86 -25.14
CA GLN A 286 16.09 -6.50 -23.73
C GLN A 286 15.94 -4.99 -23.56
N ALA A 287 16.81 -4.22 -24.20
CA ALA A 287 16.74 -2.78 -24.11
C ALA A 287 15.44 -2.21 -24.74
N ALA A 288 14.92 -2.85 -25.81
CA ALA A 288 13.64 -2.48 -26.40
C ALA A 288 12.46 -2.81 -25.45
N LEU A 289 12.48 -3.99 -24.82
CA LEU A 289 11.45 -4.37 -23.83
C LEU A 289 11.44 -3.42 -22.63
N CYS A 290 12.61 -3.12 -22.06
CA CYS A 290 12.72 -2.20 -20.92
C CYS A 290 12.32 -0.76 -21.29
N ARG A 291 12.70 -0.28 -22.47
CA ARG A 291 12.22 1.02 -22.94
C ARG A 291 10.71 1.05 -23.13
N GLY A 292 10.13 -0.02 -23.67
CA GLY A 292 8.68 -0.12 -23.87
C GLY A 292 7.90 -0.02 -22.55
N ALA A 293 8.38 -0.59 -21.46
CA ALA A 293 7.79 -0.44 -20.14
C ALA A 293 7.87 1.01 -19.66
N ILE A 294 9.04 1.64 -19.77
CA ILE A 294 9.25 3.05 -19.37
C ILE A 294 8.35 3.98 -20.17
N ASP A 295 8.39 3.85 -21.51
CA ASP A 295 7.66 4.74 -22.43
C ASP A 295 6.13 4.62 -22.23
N ALA A 296 5.64 3.42 -21.90
CA ALA A 296 4.23 3.19 -21.58
C ALA A 296 3.79 3.90 -20.28
N VAL A 297 4.57 3.78 -19.22
CA VAL A 297 4.30 4.48 -17.95
C VAL A 297 4.39 5.99 -18.16
N GLU A 298 5.39 6.48 -18.90
CA GLU A 298 5.51 7.91 -19.23
C GLU A 298 4.31 8.42 -20.03
N ALA A 299 3.75 7.61 -20.93
CA ALA A 299 2.52 7.96 -21.63
C ALA A 299 1.32 8.11 -20.68
N GLY A 300 1.21 7.23 -19.69
CA GLY A 300 0.23 7.35 -18.60
C GLY A 300 0.41 8.62 -17.78
N ILE A 301 1.65 8.91 -17.35
CA ILE A 301 1.99 10.11 -16.57
C ILE A 301 1.59 11.39 -17.28
N VAL A 302 1.81 11.50 -18.59
CA VAL A 302 1.51 12.69 -19.39
C VAL A 302 0.04 13.06 -19.38
N VAL A 303 -0.86 12.10 -19.26
CA VAL A 303 -2.31 12.37 -19.23
C VAL A 303 -2.84 12.68 -17.83
N VAL A 304 -2.09 12.37 -16.76
CA VAL A 304 -2.53 12.60 -15.38
C VAL A 304 -2.77 14.08 -15.12
N ARG A 305 -4.01 14.42 -14.81
CA ARG A 305 -4.46 15.75 -14.36
C ARG A 305 -5.83 15.66 -13.69
N PRO A 306 -6.25 16.66 -12.91
CA PRO A 306 -7.57 16.68 -12.33
C PRO A 306 -8.69 16.56 -13.36
N GLY A 307 -9.75 15.84 -13.00
CA GLY A 307 -10.98 15.75 -13.80
C GLY A 307 -11.00 14.65 -14.86
N ILE A 308 -9.87 14.03 -15.21
CA ILE A 308 -9.91 12.85 -16.06
C ILE A 308 -10.29 11.60 -15.28
N PRO A 309 -10.96 10.61 -15.87
CA PRO A 309 -11.16 9.31 -15.22
C PRO A 309 -9.84 8.55 -15.15
N ALA A 310 -9.69 7.68 -14.14
CA ALA A 310 -8.49 6.85 -14.03
C ALA A 310 -8.34 5.87 -15.22
N SER A 311 -9.46 5.47 -15.86
CA SER A 311 -9.44 4.69 -17.10
C SER A 311 -8.68 5.37 -18.24
N ALA A 312 -8.61 6.71 -18.29
CA ALA A 312 -7.81 7.42 -19.30
C ALA A 312 -6.29 7.19 -19.10
N VAL A 313 -5.85 6.99 -17.87
CA VAL A 313 -4.44 6.60 -17.58
C VAL A 313 -4.20 5.18 -18.06
N PHE A 314 -5.13 4.27 -17.77
CA PHE A 314 -5.09 2.89 -18.28
C PHE A 314 -4.97 2.88 -19.81
N GLU A 315 -5.85 3.60 -20.51
CA GLU A 315 -5.85 3.67 -21.99
C GLU A 315 -4.51 4.18 -22.55
N ALA A 316 -3.91 5.17 -21.89
CA ALA A 316 -2.63 5.73 -22.33
C ALA A 316 -1.48 4.71 -22.18
N VAL A 317 -1.38 4.02 -21.03
CA VAL A 317 -0.36 2.99 -20.78
C VAL A 317 -0.57 1.80 -21.70
N HIS A 318 -1.78 1.24 -21.70
CA HIS A 318 -2.13 0.04 -22.46
C HIS A 318 -2.05 0.27 -23.98
N GLY A 319 -2.56 1.40 -24.45
CA GLY A 319 -2.48 1.78 -25.85
C GLY A 319 -1.04 1.94 -26.37
N HIS A 320 -0.12 2.42 -25.49
CA HIS A 320 1.30 2.47 -25.85
C HIS A 320 1.91 1.08 -25.96
N LEU A 321 1.61 0.18 -25.01
CA LEU A 321 2.06 -1.23 -25.07
C LEU A 321 1.52 -1.95 -26.29
N LEU A 322 0.24 -1.76 -26.66
CA LEU A 322 -0.37 -2.32 -27.87
C LEU A 322 0.37 -1.83 -29.12
N ALA A 323 0.60 -0.52 -29.24
CA ALA A 323 1.30 0.07 -30.39
C ALA A 323 2.74 -0.43 -30.53
N ALA A 324 3.38 -0.76 -29.40
CA ALA A 324 4.73 -1.34 -29.38
C ALA A 324 4.75 -2.87 -29.60
N GLY A 325 3.59 -3.54 -29.69
CA GLY A 325 3.48 -5.00 -29.78
C GLY A 325 3.93 -5.70 -28.47
N LEU A 326 3.70 -5.05 -27.33
CA LEU A 326 4.07 -5.48 -25.98
C LEU A 326 2.85 -5.81 -25.10
N ALA A 327 1.64 -5.70 -25.63
CA ALA A 327 0.39 -6.16 -25.05
C ALA A 327 -0.51 -6.75 -26.14
N VAL A 328 -1.52 -7.51 -25.73
CA VAL A 328 -2.58 -8.03 -26.61
C VAL A 328 -3.89 -7.31 -26.31
N ASP A 329 -4.72 -7.16 -27.35
CA ASP A 329 -6.01 -6.47 -27.24
C ASP A 329 -7.14 -7.47 -26.93
N GLY A 330 -8.00 -7.14 -25.97
CA GLY A 330 -9.28 -7.76 -25.73
C GLY A 330 -9.28 -9.25 -25.37
N ASP A 331 -10.27 -9.97 -25.95
CA ASP A 331 -10.57 -11.38 -25.67
C ASP A 331 -9.67 -12.40 -26.37
N GLU A 332 -8.49 -11.99 -26.84
CA GLU A 332 -7.52 -12.96 -27.33
C GLU A 332 -7.12 -13.92 -26.19
N GLU A 333 -7.16 -15.21 -26.49
CA GLU A 333 -6.86 -16.27 -25.53
C GLU A 333 -5.48 -16.00 -24.91
N MET A 334 -5.47 -15.69 -23.61
CA MET A 334 -4.26 -15.27 -22.90
C MET A 334 -3.24 -16.41 -22.94
N ASP A 335 -2.21 -16.24 -23.73
CA ASP A 335 -1.10 -17.19 -23.78
C ASP A 335 -0.32 -17.10 -22.47
N MET A 336 -0.51 -18.08 -21.60
CA MET A 336 0.15 -18.15 -20.29
C MET A 336 1.68 -18.12 -20.36
N GLU A 337 2.27 -18.48 -21.51
CA GLU A 337 3.72 -18.36 -21.71
C GLU A 337 4.17 -16.92 -21.98
N ASN A 338 3.24 -16.07 -22.43
CA ASN A 338 3.48 -14.66 -22.74
C ASN A 338 2.77 -13.69 -21.77
N ALA A 339 1.97 -14.20 -20.84
CA ALA A 339 1.29 -13.37 -19.84
C ALA A 339 2.26 -12.94 -18.75
N SER A 340 2.19 -11.67 -18.35
CA SER A 340 2.81 -11.22 -17.10
C SER A 340 1.88 -11.50 -15.91
N ALA A 341 2.44 -11.53 -14.72
CA ALA A 341 1.65 -11.66 -13.48
C ALA A 341 0.61 -10.54 -13.36
N LEU A 342 0.91 -9.33 -13.81
CA LEU A 342 -0.02 -8.20 -13.82
C LEU A 342 -1.18 -8.40 -14.80
N SER A 343 -1.03 -9.21 -15.84
CA SER A 343 -2.11 -9.50 -16.78
C SER A 343 -3.19 -10.44 -16.22
N ILE A 344 -2.94 -11.11 -15.10
CA ILE A 344 -3.73 -12.27 -14.64
C ILE A 344 -4.52 -12.00 -13.35
N GLY A 345 -4.58 -10.81 -12.80
CA GLY A 345 -5.40 -10.63 -11.61
C GLY A 345 -5.03 -9.52 -10.67
N PHE A 346 -4.15 -8.64 -11.10
CA PHE A 346 -3.85 -7.39 -10.44
C PHE A 346 -4.25 -6.22 -11.36
N PRO A 347 -4.56 -5.02 -10.85
CA PRO A 347 -4.78 -3.85 -11.70
C PRO A 347 -3.58 -3.66 -12.62
N PRO A 348 -3.76 -3.84 -13.95
CA PRO A 348 -2.61 -4.05 -14.84
C PRO A 348 -1.71 -2.82 -15.02
N HIS A 349 -2.18 -1.63 -14.60
CA HIS A 349 -1.44 -0.38 -14.79
C HIS A 349 -1.41 0.53 -13.57
N GLY A 350 -1.73 0.00 -12.37
CA GLY A 350 -1.49 0.67 -11.11
C GLY A 350 -2.72 0.99 -10.28
N HIS A 351 -2.52 1.80 -9.26
CA HIS A 351 -3.50 2.07 -8.21
C HIS A 351 -3.21 3.39 -7.47
N GLY A 352 -4.14 3.78 -6.62
CA GLY A 352 -3.91 4.77 -5.59
C GLY A 352 -3.15 4.19 -4.40
N PHE A 353 -2.45 5.03 -3.65
CA PHE A 353 -1.77 4.62 -2.43
C PHE A 353 -1.70 5.73 -1.38
N GLY A 354 -1.39 5.34 -0.14
CA GLY A 354 -1.25 6.26 0.99
C GLY A 354 -0.84 5.51 2.26
N LEU A 355 -1.81 5.12 3.08
CA LEU A 355 -1.62 4.21 4.22
C LEU A 355 -1.76 2.73 3.83
N GLY A 356 -2.08 2.47 2.60
CA GLY A 356 -2.27 1.18 1.97
C GLY A 356 -2.45 1.38 0.48
N TRP A 357 -2.74 0.30 -0.24
CA TRP A 357 -3.28 0.39 -1.59
C TRP A 357 -4.74 0.81 -1.50
N GLU A 358 -5.13 1.76 -2.33
CA GLU A 358 -6.48 2.33 -2.32
C GLU A 358 -6.89 2.76 -3.73
N TRP A 359 -8.16 3.11 -3.92
CA TRP A 359 -8.58 3.63 -5.21
C TRP A 359 -8.01 5.05 -5.48
N PRO A 360 -7.97 5.48 -6.77
CA PRO A 360 -8.49 4.77 -7.93
C PRO A 360 -7.58 3.61 -8.33
N TRP A 361 -8.20 2.48 -8.69
CA TRP A 361 -7.50 1.43 -9.42
C TRP A 361 -7.39 1.85 -10.88
N ILE A 362 -6.23 1.73 -11.50
CA ILE A 362 -6.03 2.11 -12.91
C ILE A 362 -6.51 0.97 -13.80
N LEU A 363 -7.82 0.95 -14.02
CA LEU A 363 -8.57 -0.08 -14.76
C LEU A 363 -9.32 0.53 -15.93
N PRO A 364 -9.64 -0.25 -16.99
CA PRO A 364 -10.39 0.26 -18.14
C PRO A 364 -11.81 0.71 -17.79
N THR A 365 -12.34 0.28 -16.64
CA THR A 365 -13.71 0.58 -16.18
C THR A 365 -13.76 1.60 -15.05
N GLU A 366 -12.64 2.18 -14.64
CA GLU A 366 -12.59 3.13 -13.53
C GLU A 366 -12.88 4.56 -14.02
N GLU A 367 -14.15 4.97 -13.85
CA GLU A 367 -14.65 6.25 -14.33
C GLU A 367 -14.53 7.41 -13.30
N ARG A 368 -14.11 7.11 -12.08
CA ARG A 368 -13.95 8.14 -11.04
C ARG A 368 -12.86 9.13 -11.46
N PRO A 369 -13.15 10.46 -11.36
CA PRO A 369 -12.20 11.48 -11.79
C PRO A 369 -11.05 11.60 -10.81
N LEU A 370 -9.85 11.77 -11.34
CA LEU A 370 -8.67 12.15 -10.54
C LEU A 370 -8.87 13.53 -9.93
N GLN A 371 -8.39 13.70 -8.71
CA GLN A 371 -8.49 14.95 -7.95
C GLN A 371 -7.13 15.35 -7.37
N PRO A 372 -6.86 16.64 -7.19
CA PRO A 372 -5.66 17.10 -6.50
C PRO A 372 -5.53 16.47 -5.11
N GLY A 373 -4.32 16.06 -4.75
CA GLY A 373 -4.05 15.37 -3.49
C GLY A 373 -4.19 13.85 -3.53
N MET A 374 -4.65 13.25 -4.62
CA MET A 374 -4.53 11.81 -4.84
C MET A 374 -3.07 11.43 -5.09
N CYS A 375 -2.65 10.26 -4.58
CA CYS A 375 -1.36 9.65 -4.91
C CYS A 375 -1.61 8.41 -5.75
N LEU A 376 -0.83 8.24 -6.80
CA LEU A 376 -0.94 7.16 -7.77
C LEU A 376 0.41 6.49 -7.96
N ALA A 377 0.41 5.16 -8.01
CA ALA A 377 1.44 4.34 -8.60
C ALA A 377 1.00 3.96 -10.01
N VAL A 378 1.79 4.25 -11.03
CA VAL A 378 1.52 3.91 -12.44
C VAL A 378 2.59 2.97 -12.93
N GLU A 379 2.17 1.81 -13.44
CA GLU A 379 3.06 0.69 -13.70
C GLU A 379 2.81 -0.01 -15.04
N ALA A 380 3.83 -0.71 -15.52
CA ALA A 380 3.76 -1.59 -16.67
C ALA A 380 4.75 -2.75 -16.54
N MET A 381 4.29 -3.95 -16.91
CA MET A 381 5.11 -5.17 -16.95
C MET A 381 4.95 -5.91 -18.27
N PRO A 382 5.44 -5.35 -19.39
CA PRO A 382 5.42 -6.09 -20.64
C PRO A 382 6.31 -7.32 -20.59
N THR A 383 5.83 -8.39 -21.24
CA THR A 383 6.50 -9.69 -21.33
C THR A 383 6.79 -10.04 -22.78
N ARG A 384 7.92 -10.69 -23.02
CA ARG A 384 8.25 -11.28 -24.32
C ARG A 384 8.76 -12.71 -24.15
N ALA A 385 8.09 -13.65 -24.83
CA ALA A 385 8.43 -15.07 -24.76
C ALA A 385 9.92 -15.31 -25.05
N GLY A 386 10.56 -16.12 -24.21
CA GLY A 386 11.98 -16.46 -24.32
C GLY A 386 12.95 -15.36 -23.87
N LEU A 387 12.45 -14.15 -23.56
CA LEU A 387 13.26 -13.02 -23.10
C LEU A 387 13.01 -12.70 -21.63
N GLY A 388 11.76 -12.72 -21.20
CA GLY A 388 11.33 -12.35 -19.86
C GLY A 388 10.44 -11.12 -19.83
N SER A 389 10.26 -10.54 -18.66
CA SER A 389 9.47 -9.32 -18.43
C SER A 389 10.35 -8.16 -17.96
N SER A 390 9.93 -6.97 -18.29
CA SER A 390 10.46 -5.74 -17.70
C SER A 390 9.36 -5.08 -16.88
N TYR A 391 9.67 -4.71 -15.65
CA TYR A 391 8.80 -3.97 -14.77
C TYR A 391 9.28 -2.54 -14.56
N PHE A 392 8.38 -1.60 -14.67
CA PHE A 392 8.65 -0.20 -14.40
C PHE A 392 7.42 0.48 -13.82
N GLU A 393 7.63 1.24 -12.76
CA GLU A 393 6.58 1.90 -12.00
C GLU A 393 7.05 3.26 -11.48
N GLN A 394 6.13 4.21 -11.32
CA GLN A 394 6.37 5.56 -10.82
C GLN A 394 5.27 6.00 -9.87
N ASP A 395 5.68 6.46 -8.70
CA ASP A 395 4.80 7.14 -7.74
C ASP A 395 4.66 8.62 -8.07
N MET A 396 3.44 9.15 -7.91
CA MET A 396 3.15 10.56 -8.15
C MET A 396 2.01 11.09 -7.30
N ILE A 397 1.96 12.42 -7.18
CA ILE A 397 0.83 13.17 -6.60
C ILE A 397 0.10 13.88 -7.73
N VAL A 398 -1.22 13.77 -7.78
CA VAL A 398 -2.06 14.60 -8.65
C VAL A 398 -2.07 16.02 -8.09
N THR A 399 -1.67 17.02 -8.93
CA THR A 399 -1.64 18.45 -8.58
C THR A 399 -2.84 19.18 -9.17
N GLU A 400 -2.94 20.50 -8.97
CA GLU A 400 -4.03 21.32 -9.53
C GLU A 400 -4.05 21.35 -11.07
N ASP A 401 -2.92 21.10 -11.72
CA ASP A 401 -2.75 21.24 -13.18
C ASP A 401 -2.05 20.05 -13.87
N GLY A 402 -1.70 19.00 -13.12
CA GLY A 402 -1.00 17.83 -13.65
C GLY A 402 -0.63 16.85 -12.55
N CYS A 403 0.65 16.43 -12.50
CA CYS A 403 1.18 15.61 -11.43
C CYS A 403 2.61 15.99 -11.05
N GLU A 404 2.96 15.69 -9.80
CA GLU A 404 4.32 15.75 -9.25
C GLU A 404 4.86 14.33 -9.15
N LEU A 405 5.98 14.04 -9.82
CA LEU A 405 6.65 12.74 -9.70
C LEU A 405 7.38 12.66 -8.36
N LEU A 406 7.11 11.62 -7.61
CA LEU A 406 7.74 11.35 -6.31
C LEU A 406 9.02 10.53 -6.48
N THR A 407 8.97 9.49 -7.29
CA THR A 407 10.11 8.59 -7.49
C THR A 407 11.12 9.20 -8.46
N GLN A 408 12.37 9.31 -8.01
CA GLN A 408 13.50 9.91 -8.72
C GLN A 408 14.60 8.90 -9.06
N ALA A 409 14.44 7.64 -8.65
CA ALA A 409 15.37 6.56 -8.95
C ALA A 409 15.63 6.46 -10.46
N GLN A 410 16.87 6.17 -10.83
CA GLN A 410 17.27 6.02 -12.23
C GLN A 410 16.31 5.09 -12.97
N LYS A 411 15.90 5.48 -14.19
CA LYS A 411 14.96 4.72 -15.02
C LYS A 411 15.62 3.58 -15.80
N ARG A 412 16.88 3.75 -16.17
CA ARG A 412 17.64 2.82 -17.03
C ARG A 412 18.82 2.24 -16.27
N TRP A 413 18.80 0.93 -16.13
CA TRP A 413 19.80 0.14 -15.41
C TRP A 413 20.44 -0.93 -16.32
N TRP A 414 20.84 -0.51 -17.55
CA TRP A 414 21.50 -1.31 -18.56
C TRP A 414 22.39 -0.48 -19.47
#